data_6adb207d44bba9e64652171101cad671
#
_entry.id   6adb207d44bba9e64652171101cad671
#
_cell.length_a   1.000
_cell.length_b   1.000
_cell.length_c   1.000
_cell.angle_alpha   90.00
_cell.angle_beta   90.00
_cell.angle_gamma   90.00
#
_symmetry.space_group_name_H-M   'P 1'
#
loop_
_entity.id
_entity.type
_entity.pdbx_description
1 polymer ?
#
loop_
_entity_poly.entity_id
_entity_poly.type
_entity_poly.pdbx_seq_one_letter_code
_entity_poly.pdbx_strand_id
1 'polypeptide(L)'
;MPKIAFFINPTIRHFKKIEIDIQHHFLNQDYQFFISEYSGHFLTLPKRAVEEGFTHFIAVGGDGTLNEIVNGLIEAFRTENGYDWERISQIKIGILPSGSGNDFIKNLGYTSIDELQSFIAKDTSALVDVGFAEFLNREKQKSERFFINVSDVGIGGEVVISKERLPLVFPGDVNYFIAILSTFLTQITQLKFFEISLWGNPKFRRTIFCVFW
;
A
#
# COMPACT_ATOMS: atom_id res chain seq x y z
N MET A 1 23.14 -3.51 -11.42
CA MET A 1 22.54 -2.74 -10.31
C MET A 1 21.05 -2.87 -10.43
N PRO A 2 20.29 -2.85 -9.33
CA PRO A 2 18.85 -2.89 -9.42
C PRO A 2 18.28 -1.63 -10.10
N LYS A 3 17.20 -1.77 -10.84
CA LYS A 3 16.45 -0.65 -11.41
C LYS A 3 15.31 -0.29 -10.46
N ILE A 4 15.30 0.94 -9.94
CA ILE A 4 14.46 1.35 -8.82
C ILE A 4 13.35 2.28 -9.30
N ALA A 5 12.09 1.93 -9.04
CA ALA A 5 10.92 2.75 -9.30
C ALA A 5 10.43 3.42 -8.00
N PHE A 6 10.47 4.74 -7.94
CA PHE A 6 9.87 5.51 -6.85
C PHE A 6 8.46 5.97 -7.23
N PHE A 7 7.47 5.44 -6.56
CA PHE A 7 6.07 5.81 -6.74
C PHE A 7 5.69 6.91 -5.75
N ILE A 8 5.46 8.11 -6.25
CA ILE A 8 5.27 9.29 -5.41
C ILE A 8 3.85 9.83 -5.55
N ASN A 9 3.14 9.93 -4.43
CA ASN A 9 1.90 10.68 -4.38
C ASN A 9 2.24 12.19 -4.24
N PRO A 10 1.91 13.05 -5.21
CA PRO A 10 2.29 14.46 -5.17
C PRO A 10 1.55 15.26 -4.08
N THR A 11 0.50 14.70 -3.47
CA THR A 11 -0.25 15.33 -2.38
C THR A 11 0.41 15.17 -1.00
N ILE A 12 1.50 14.39 -0.92
CA ILE A 12 2.23 14.21 0.35
C ILE A 12 2.86 15.52 0.82
N ARG A 13 2.92 15.66 2.14
CA ARG A 13 3.60 16.79 2.75
C ARG A 13 5.08 16.81 2.37
N HIS A 14 5.61 17.99 1.99
CA HIS A 14 7.01 18.17 1.61
C HIS A 14 7.46 17.40 0.35
N PHE A 15 6.55 17.14 -0.59
CA PHE A 15 6.84 16.44 -1.85
C PHE A 15 8.16 16.87 -2.51
N LYS A 16 8.37 18.19 -2.73
CA LYS A 16 9.59 18.72 -3.37
C LYS A 16 10.87 18.41 -2.59
N LYS A 17 10.81 18.45 -1.26
CA LYS A 17 11.96 18.10 -0.43
C LYS A 17 12.30 16.62 -0.58
N ILE A 18 11.30 15.75 -0.50
CA ILE A 18 11.50 14.30 -0.63
C ILE A 18 12.06 13.94 -2.01
N GLU A 19 11.58 14.59 -3.07
CA GLU A 19 12.09 14.41 -4.42
C GLU A 19 13.60 14.75 -4.50
N ILE A 20 14.01 15.88 -3.93
CA ILE A 20 15.42 16.31 -3.87
C ILE A 20 16.25 15.33 -3.02
N ASP A 21 15.73 14.91 -1.88
CA ASP A 21 16.43 13.96 -1.00
C ASP A 21 16.65 12.62 -1.72
N ILE A 22 15.66 12.11 -2.48
CA ILE A 22 15.82 10.89 -3.29
C ILE A 22 16.88 11.11 -4.37
N GLN A 23 16.84 12.22 -5.11
CA GLN A 23 17.83 12.54 -6.15
C GLN A 23 19.26 12.55 -5.59
N HIS A 24 19.44 13.10 -4.40
CA HIS A 24 20.75 13.18 -3.75
C HIS A 24 21.26 11.78 -3.32
N HIS A 25 20.42 10.97 -2.68
CA HIS A 25 20.82 9.66 -2.16
C HIS A 25 21.02 8.61 -3.25
N PHE A 26 20.26 8.71 -4.34
CA PHE A 26 20.26 7.72 -5.43
C PHE A 26 20.97 8.20 -6.70
N LEU A 27 21.77 9.29 -6.63
CA LEU A 27 22.42 9.93 -7.78
C LEU A 27 23.20 8.96 -8.69
N ASN A 28 23.81 7.93 -8.13
CA ASN A 28 24.62 6.95 -8.86
C ASN A 28 23.90 5.61 -9.10
N GLN A 29 22.57 5.58 -8.97
CA GLN A 29 21.75 4.40 -9.17
C GLN A 29 20.80 4.58 -10.36
N ASP A 30 20.37 3.49 -10.95
CA ASP A 30 19.35 3.52 -12.01
C ASP A 30 17.96 3.60 -11.36
N TYR A 31 17.37 4.80 -11.36
CA TYR A 31 16.05 5.01 -10.78
C TYR A 31 15.18 5.93 -11.64
N GLN A 32 13.87 5.84 -11.43
CA GLN A 32 12.87 6.68 -12.07
C GLN A 32 11.71 7.01 -11.12
N PHE A 33 11.14 8.20 -11.28
CA PHE A 33 9.93 8.62 -10.59
C PHE A 33 8.67 8.25 -11.38
N PHE A 34 7.72 7.66 -10.69
CA PHE A 34 6.36 7.40 -11.15
C PHE A 34 5.40 8.20 -10.27
N ILE A 35 5.00 9.38 -10.74
CA ILE A 35 4.18 10.32 -9.99
C ILE A 35 2.70 10.07 -10.33
N SER A 36 1.84 9.94 -9.31
CA SER A 36 0.40 9.77 -9.55
C SER A 36 -0.24 11.09 -9.98
N GLU A 37 -1.15 11.02 -10.93
CA GLU A 37 -1.88 12.18 -11.46
C GLU A 37 -3.32 12.25 -10.93
N TYR A 38 -3.85 11.11 -10.47
CA TYR A 38 -5.22 10.98 -9.96
C TYR A 38 -5.31 9.85 -8.90
N SER A 39 -6.41 9.83 -8.16
CA SER A 39 -6.66 8.77 -7.18
C SER A 39 -6.80 7.41 -7.86
N GLY A 40 -6.10 6.39 -7.34
CA GLY A 40 -6.06 5.04 -7.93
C GLY A 40 -5.07 4.87 -9.08
N HIS A 41 -4.27 5.90 -9.45
CA HIS A 41 -3.27 5.76 -10.52
C HIS A 41 -2.21 4.71 -10.21
N PHE A 42 -1.90 4.47 -8.94
CA PHE A 42 -0.97 3.41 -8.53
C PHE A 42 -1.51 1.99 -8.71
N LEU A 43 -2.75 1.82 -9.11
CA LEU A 43 -3.26 0.51 -9.54
C LEU A 43 -2.77 0.12 -10.95
N THR A 44 -2.33 1.09 -11.75
CA THR A 44 -1.91 0.88 -13.15
C THR A 44 -0.44 1.22 -13.42
N LEU A 45 0.12 2.24 -12.75
CA LEU A 45 1.51 2.64 -12.92
C LEU A 45 2.55 1.52 -12.68
N PRO A 46 2.37 0.61 -11.70
CA PRO A 46 3.31 -0.47 -11.47
C PRO A 46 3.48 -1.40 -12.65
N LYS A 47 2.41 -1.65 -13.43
CA LYS A 47 2.47 -2.45 -14.65
C LYS A 47 3.48 -1.88 -15.64
N ARG A 48 3.45 -0.57 -15.88
CA ARG A 48 4.41 0.11 -16.74
C ARG A 48 5.84 -0.08 -16.25
N ALA A 49 6.08 0.10 -14.95
CA ALA A 49 7.41 -0.08 -14.39
C ALA A 49 7.91 -1.53 -14.52
N VAL A 50 7.04 -2.53 -14.35
CA VAL A 50 7.37 -3.94 -14.60
C VAL A 50 7.75 -4.18 -16.06
N GLU A 51 7.00 -3.63 -17.02
CA GLU A 51 7.27 -3.72 -18.45
C GLU A 51 8.60 -3.04 -18.84
N GLU A 52 8.97 -1.95 -18.16
CA GLU A 52 10.24 -1.23 -18.32
C GLU A 52 11.42 -1.91 -17.57
N GLY A 53 11.19 -3.06 -16.91
CA GLY A 53 12.21 -3.90 -16.29
C GLY A 53 12.68 -3.42 -14.92
N PHE A 54 11.90 -2.64 -14.20
CA PHE A 54 12.16 -2.31 -12.79
C PHE A 54 11.98 -3.54 -11.91
N THR A 55 12.83 -3.66 -10.89
CA THR A 55 12.85 -4.79 -9.95
C THR A 55 12.62 -4.36 -8.49
N HIS A 56 12.85 -3.08 -8.19
CA HIS A 56 12.70 -2.48 -6.87
C HIS A 56 11.64 -1.38 -6.93
N PHE A 57 10.64 -1.46 -6.08
CA PHE A 57 9.44 -0.62 -6.11
C PHE A 57 9.29 0.08 -4.76
N ILE A 58 9.53 1.37 -4.72
CA ILE A 58 9.51 2.14 -3.49
C ILE A 58 8.26 3.01 -3.43
N ALA A 59 7.40 2.73 -2.48
CA ALA A 59 6.23 3.55 -2.19
C ALA A 59 6.66 4.80 -1.40
N VAL A 60 6.45 5.98 -1.97
CA VAL A 60 6.67 7.27 -1.28
C VAL A 60 5.32 7.83 -0.87
N GLY A 61 4.92 7.51 0.35
CA GLY A 61 3.55 7.80 0.82
C GLY A 61 3.25 7.11 2.16
N GLY A 62 1.97 6.85 2.41
CA GLY A 62 1.48 6.09 3.55
C GLY A 62 1.02 4.68 3.14
N ASP A 63 0.36 3.99 4.10
CA ASP A 63 -0.13 2.62 3.93
C ASP A 63 -1.08 2.45 2.73
N GLY A 64 -1.90 3.47 2.44
CA GLY A 64 -2.79 3.46 1.28
C GLY A 64 -2.01 3.46 -0.05
N THR A 65 -0.96 4.27 -0.17
CA THR A 65 -0.08 4.30 -1.35
C THR A 65 0.60 2.94 -1.55
N LEU A 66 1.14 2.37 -0.48
CA LEU A 66 1.74 1.04 -0.52
C LEU A 66 0.73 -0.01 -0.99
N ASN A 67 -0.48 0.00 -0.44
CA ASN A 67 -1.51 -0.98 -0.78
C ASN A 67 -1.97 -0.87 -2.25
N GLU A 68 -2.10 0.33 -2.79
CA GLU A 68 -2.41 0.52 -4.23
C GLU A 68 -1.29 -0.03 -5.12
N ILE A 69 -0.02 0.26 -4.79
CA ILE A 69 1.15 -0.24 -5.53
C ILE A 69 1.20 -1.77 -5.49
N VAL A 70 0.98 -2.38 -4.33
CA VAL A 70 0.92 -3.85 -4.18
C VAL A 70 -0.15 -4.45 -5.09
N ASN A 71 -1.36 -3.89 -5.11
CA ASN A 71 -2.43 -4.35 -5.99
C ASN A 71 -2.07 -4.17 -7.47
N GLY A 72 -1.47 -3.03 -7.85
CA GLY A 72 -1.01 -2.79 -9.21
C GLY A 72 0.12 -3.74 -9.65
N LEU A 73 1.03 -4.10 -8.75
CA LEU A 73 2.08 -5.07 -9.01
C LEU A 73 1.51 -6.48 -9.20
N ILE A 74 0.60 -6.92 -8.34
CA ILE A 74 -0.04 -8.23 -8.47
C ILE A 74 -0.78 -8.30 -9.82
N GLU A 75 -1.52 -7.23 -10.15
CA GLU A 75 -2.26 -7.15 -11.42
C GLU A 75 -1.35 -7.15 -12.65
N ALA A 76 -0.14 -6.58 -12.56
CA ALA A 76 0.84 -6.62 -13.64
C ALA A 76 1.31 -8.04 -14.01
N PHE A 77 1.16 -8.99 -13.09
CA PHE A 77 1.49 -10.40 -13.28
C PHE A 77 0.25 -11.30 -13.36
N ARG A 78 -0.90 -10.72 -13.71
CA ARG A 78 -2.11 -11.51 -13.99
C ARG A 78 -1.89 -12.36 -15.24
N THR A 79 -2.31 -13.62 -15.16
CA THR A 79 -2.31 -14.60 -16.24
C THR A 79 -3.73 -15.11 -16.48
N GLU A 80 -3.93 -15.91 -17.51
CA GLU A 80 -5.23 -16.55 -17.77
C GLU A 80 -5.68 -17.49 -16.63
N ASN A 81 -4.73 -18.04 -15.87
CA ASN A 81 -4.98 -19.00 -14.79
C ASN A 81 -4.80 -18.41 -13.39
N GLY A 82 -4.81 -17.08 -13.24
CA GLY A 82 -4.62 -16.38 -11.97
C GLY A 82 -3.41 -15.45 -12.00
N TYR A 83 -2.47 -15.59 -11.08
CA TYR A 83 -1.31 -14.71 -10.94
C TYR A 83 0.00 -15.49 -10.96
N ASP A 84 1.04 -14.92 -11.56
CA ASP A 84 2.39 -15.50 -11.55
C ASP A 84 3.11 -15.19 -10.23
N TRP A 85 2.80 -15.98 -9.22
CA TRP A 85 3.34 -15.78 -7.86
C TRP A 85 4.85 -15.99 -7.77
N GLU A 86 5.43 -16.78 -8.66
CA GLU A 86 6.88 -16.97 -8.70
C GLU A 86 7.57 -15.65 -9.05
N ARG A 87 7.12 -14.98 -10.10
CA ARG A 87 7.66 -13.67 -10.47
C ARG A 87 7.34 -12.60 -9.47
N ILE A 88 6.13 -12.59 -8.89
CA ILE A 88 5.74 -11.64 -7.84
C ILE A 88 6.66 -11.75 -6.63
N SER A 89 7.04 -12.95 -6.21
CA SER A 89 7.93 -13.16 -5.06
C SER A 89 9.37 -12.67 -5.27
N GLN A 90 9.76 -12.38 -6.50
CA GLN A 90 11.08 -11.83 -6.84
C GLN A 90 11.11 -10.29 -6.80
N ILE A 91 9.95 -9.64 -6.75
CA ILE A 91 9.84 -8.19 -6.66
C ILE A 91 10.18 -7.74 -5.25
N LYS A 92 10.98 -6.67 -5.15
CA LYS A 92 11.33 -6.04 -3.88
C LYS A 92 10.55 -4.74 -3.70
N ILE A 93 9.87 -4.65 -2.56
CA ILE A 93 9.08 -3.49 -2.22
C ILE A 93 9.69 -2.81 -1.00
N GLY A 94 9.75 -1.49 -1.04
CA GLY A 94 10.11 -0.63 0.08
C GLY A 94 9.08 0.47 0.28
N ILE A 95 9.14 1.14 1.41
CA ILE A 95 8.32 2.32 1.68
C ILE A 95 9.17 3.44 2.26
N LEU A 96 9.05 4.64 1.70
CA LEU A 96 9.56 5.86 2.31
C LEU A 96 8.37 6.60 2.94
N PRO A 97 8.27 6.60 4.29
CA PRO A 97 7.06 7.04 4.98
C PRO A 97 6.84 8.53 4.83
N SER A 98 5.66 8.90 4.34
CA SER A 98 5.23 10.29 4.16
C SER A 98 3.74 10.48 4.45
N GLY A 99 3.08 9.43 4.96
CA GLY A 99 1.69 9.44 5.39
C GLY A 99 1.52 9.76 6.88
N SER A 100 0.29 9.82 7.33
CA SER A 100 -0.06 10.10 8.73
C SER A 100 -0.01 8.88 9.65
N GLY A 101 -0.34 7.68 9.14
CA GLY A 101 -0.37 6.44 9.93
C GLY A 101 0.98 5.73 9.91
N ASN A 102 1.42 5.34 8.73
CA ASN A 102 2.67 4.63 8.47
C ASN A 102 2.82 3.36 9.34
N ASP A 103 1.72 2.61 9.50
CA ASP A 103 1.68 1.47 10.42
C ASP A 103 2.51 0.29 9.91
N PHE A 104 2.54 0.08 8.59
CA PHE A 104 3.33 -0.98 7.99
C PHE A 104 4.84 -0.81 8.26
N ILE A 105 5.37 0.40 8.06
CA ILE A 105 6.80 0.66 8.19
C ILE A 105 7.31 0.55 9.64
N LYS A 106 6.45 0.74 10.62
CA LYS A 106 6.82 0.57 12.05
C LYS A 106 7.40 -0.81 12.34
N ASN A 107 7.09 -1.79 11.49
CA ASN A 107 7.56 -3.17 11.60
C ASN A 107 8.79 -3.46 10.72
N LEU A 108 9.27 -2.53 9.91
CA LEU A 108 10.34 -2.77 8.93
C LEU A 108 11.75 -2.40 9.41
N GLY A 109 11.91 -1.91 10.64
CA GLY A 109 13.21 -1.61 11.22
C GLY A 109 13.96 -0.43 10.60
N TYR A 110 13.34 0.35 9.68
CA TYR A 110 13.90 1.59 9.16
C TYR A 110 12.84 2.69 9.03
N THR A 111 13.29 3.95 9.10
CA THR A 111 12.40 5.12 9.04
C THR A 111 12.95 6.26 8.17
N SER A 112 14.19 6.13 7.70
CA SER A 112 14.87 7.15 6.93
C SER A 112 15.28 6.67 5.54
N ILE A 113 15.58 7.64 4.66
CA ILE A 113 16.04 7.36 3.30
C ILE A 113 17.43 6.73 3.29
N ASP A 114 18.32 7.11 4.23
CA ASP A 114 19.65 6.52 4.38
C ASP A 114 19.59 5.04 4.73
N GLU A 115 18.68 4.69 5.66
CA GLU A 115 18.44 3.31 6.06
C GLU A 115 17.88 2.51 4.89
N LEU A 116 16.85 3.01 4.19
CA LEU A 116 16.30 2.37 3.00
C LEU A 116 17.39 2.13 1.95
N GLN A 117 18.23 3.13 1.66
CA GLN A 117 19.34 2.98 0.73
C GLN A 117 20.32 1.89 1.18
N SER A 118 20.61 1.81 2.47
CA SER A 118 21.48 0.77 3.04
C SER A 118 20.87 -0.63 2.87
N PHE A 119 19.56 -0.81 3.09
CA PHE A 119 18.87 -2.09 2.86
C PHE A 119 18.88 -2.49 1.39
N ILE A 120 18.62 -1.55 0.48
CA ILE A 120 18.70 -1.78 -0.97
C ILE A 120 20.13 -2.20 -1.36
N ALA A 121 21.16 -1.48 -0.89
CA ALA A 121 22.54 -1.76 -1.21
C ALA A 121 23.03 -3.13 -0.71
N LYS A 122 22.55 -3.55 0.46
CA LYS A 122 22.85 -4.88 1.04
C LYS A 122 21.96 -6.00 0.51
N ASP A 123 20.99 -5.66 -0.31
CA ASP A 123 19.96 -6.58 -0.80
C ASP A 123 19.20 -7.34 0.31
N THR A 124 19.03 -6.67 1.45
CA THR A 124 18.38 -7.25 2.64
C THR A 124 16.88 -7.08 2.51
N SER A 125 16.17 -8.20 2.47
CA SER A 125 14.70 -8.22 2.35
C SER A 125 14.11 -9.44 3.07
N ALA A 126 12.86 -9.33 3.48
CA ALA A 126 12.09 -10.42 4.04
C ALA A 126 10.82 -10.66 3.23
N LEU A 127 10.33 -11.90 3.27
CA LEU A 127 9.08 -12.28 2.63
C LEU A 127 7.90 -11.88 3.53
N VAL A 128 6.90 -11.23 2.95
CA VAL A 128 5.69 -10.80 3.64
C VAL A 128 4.47 -11.40 2.96
N ASP A 129 3.59 -12.00 3.74
CA ASP A 129 2.32 -12.52 3.25
C ASP A 129 1.38 -11.37 2.85
N VAL A 130 0.56 -11.59 1.82
CA VAL A 130 -0.48 -10.68 1.38
C VAL A 130 -1.83 -11.34 1.54
N GLY A 131 -2.74 -10.67 2.22
CA GLY A 131 -4.11 -11.12 2.36
C GLY A 131 -4.93 -10.81 1.10
N PHE A 132 -5.96 -11.62 0.85
CA PHE A 132 -6.88 -11.47 -0.25
C PHE A 132 -8.32 -11.39 0.26
N ALA A 133 -9.08 -10.43 -0.27
CA ALA A 133 -10.49 -10.25 0.04
C ALA A 133 -11.34 -10.20 -1.23
N GLU A 134 -12.40 -10.99 -1.26
CA GLU A 134 -13.49 -10.88 -2.23
C GLU A 134 -14.69 -10.22 -1.56
N PHE A 135 -15.31 -9.26 -2.24
CA PHE A 135 -16.46 -8.54 -1.70
C PHE A 135 -17.37 -8.04 -2.82
N LEU A 136 -18.55 -7.56 -2.45
CA LEU A 136 -19.41 -6.83 -3.37
C LEU A 136 -19.11 -5.32 -3.21
N ASN A 137 -18.79 -4.66 -4.32
CA ASN A 137 -18.61 -3.21 -4.33
C ASN A 137 -19.96 -2.47 -4.17
N ARG A 138 -19.96 -1.14 -4.20
CA ARG A 138 -21.15 -0.31 -4.04
C ARG A 138 -22.21 -0.58 -5.12
N GLU A 139 -21.79 -1.00 -6.30
CA GLU A 139 -22.62 -1.37 -7.45
C GLU A 139 -23.08 -2.84 -7.39
N LYS A 140 -22.84 -3.55 -6.27
CA LYS A 140 -23.13 -4.97 -6.06
C LYS A 140 -22.41 -5.91 -7.04
N GLN A 141 -21.32 -5.48 -7.61
CA GLN A 141 -20.45 -6.30 -8.46
C GLN A 141 -19.38 -6.98 -7.61
N LYS A 142 -18.99 -8.18 -7.98
CA LYS A 142 -17.83 -8.86 -7.36
C LYS A 142 -16.57 -8.06 -7.60
N SER A 143 -15.84 -7.83 -6.55
CA SER A 143 -14.56 -7.14 -6.55
C SER A 143 -13.55 -7.87 -5.68
N GLU A 144 -12.30 -7.74 -6.05
CA GLU A 144 -11.16 -8.36 -5.38
C GLU A 144 -10.20 -7.28 -4.90
N ARG A 145 -9.55 -7.51 -3.76
CA ARG A 145 -8.50 -6.62 -3.28
C ARG A 145 -7.47 -7.40 -2.47
N PHE A 146 -6.23 -7.14 -2.73
CA PHE A 146 -5.14 -7.60 -1.88
C PHE A 146 -4.84 -6.56 -0.80
N PHE A 147 -4.39 -7.02 0.36
CA PHE A 147 -3.97 -6.14 1.44
C PHE A 147 -2.69 -6.67 2.09
N ILE A 148 -1.74 -5.75 2.31
CA ILE A 148 -0.42 -6.07 2.86
C ILE A 148 -0.32 -5.73 4.37
N ASN A 149 -1.27 -4.96 4.89
CA ASN A 149 -1.30 -4.53 6.29
C ASN A 149 -2.54 -5.06 6.98
N VAL A 150 -3.63 -4.31 6.98
CA VAL A 150 -4.87 -4.63 7.69
C VAL A 150 -6.05 -4.52 6.74
N SER A 151 -6.96 -5.48 6.83
CA SER A 151 -8.31 -5.40 6.26
C SER A 151 -9.31 -5.42 7.40
N ASP A 152 -10.22 -4.46 7.44
CA ASP A 152 -11.23 -4.32 8.47
C ASP A 152 -12.63 -4.41 7.87
N VAL A 153 -13.55 -5.01 8.61
CA VAL A 153 -14.95 -5.20 8.22
C VAL A 153 -15.85 -4.67 9.34
N GLY A 154 -16.80 -3.84 8.99
CA GLY A 154 -17.77 -3.30 9.93
C GLY A 154 -17.52 -1.84 10.31
N ILE A 155 -17.39 -1.55 11.61
CA ILE A 155 -17.32 -0.17 12.11
C ILE A 155 -16.12 0.62 11.56
N GLY A 156 -15.00 -0.05 11.30
CA GLY A 156 -13.82 0.59 10.72
C GLY A 156 -14.09 1.19 9.33
N GLY A 157 -14.82 0.48 8.47
CA GLY A 157 -15.25 1.00 7.16
C GLY A 157 -16.15 2.23 7.29
N GLU A 158 -17.07 2.23 8.26
CA GLU A 158 -17.95 3.40 8.52
C GLU A 158 -17.17 4.60 9.04
N VAL A 159 -16.14 4.39 9.87
CA VAL A 159 -15.22 5.45 10.32
C VAL A 159 -14.50 6.10 9.15
N VAL A 160 -14.00 5.31 8.20
CA VAL A 160 -13.33 5.83 6.99
C VAL A 160 -14.30 6.68 6.16
N ILE A 161 -15.51 6.19 5.92
CA ILE A 161 -16.56 6.93 5.20
C ILE A 161 -16.93 8.22 5.93
N SER A 162 -17.05 8.18 7.26
CA SER A 162 -17.34 9.36 8.08
C SER A 162 -16.22 10.39 7.99
N LYS A 163 -14.95 9.95 8.01
CA LYS A 163 -13.78 10.82 7.85
C LYS A 163 -13.78 11.53 6.49
N GLU A 164 -14.13 10.84 5.41
CA GLU A 164 -14.19 11.43 4.07
C GLU A 164 -15.26 12.53 3.96
N ARG A 165 -16.32 12.45 4.76
CA ARG A 165 -17.42 13.43 4.80
C ARG A 165 -17.14 14.64 5.69
N LEU A 166 -16.16 14.54 6.60
CA LEU A 166 -15.82 15.63 7.50
C LEU A 166 -14.99 16.69 6.73
N PRO A 167 -15.26 17.98 6.96
CA PRO A 167 -14.42 19.04 6.41
C PRO A 167 -13.02 18.95 7.00
N LEU A 168 -12.00 19.19 6.15
CA LEU A 168 -10.58 19.18 6.55
C LEU A 168 -10.21 20.45 7.38
N VAL A 169 -10.91 20.68 8.48
CA VAL A 169 -10.72 21.86 9.34
C VAL A 169 -9.64 21.62 10.39
N PHE A 170 -9.43 20.36 10.79
CA PHE A 170 -8.51 20.00 11.86
C PHE A 170 -7.35 19.12 11.34
N PRO A 171 -6.23 19.01 12.06
CA PRO A 171 -5.18 18.04 11.77
C PRO A 171 -5.74 16.61 11.63
N GLY A 172 -5.11 15.79 10.78
CA GLY A 172 -5.61 14.48 10.40
C GLY A 172 -6.03 13.57 11.57
N ASP A 173 -5.27 13.60 12.66
CA ASP A 173 -5.52 12.77 13.84
C ASP A 173 -6.79 13.21 14.59
N VAL A 174 -7.06 14.51 14.65
CA VAL A 174 -8.28 15.08 15.28
C VAL A 174 -9.51 14.75 14.43
N ASN A 175 -9.41 14.89 13.10
CA ASN A 175 -10.49 14.51 12.19
C ASN A 175 -10.80 13.01 12.28
N TYR A 176 -9.78 12.18 12.44
CA TYR A 176 -9.97 10.75 12.63
C TYR A 176 -10.67 10.42 13.94
N PHE A 177 -10.27 11.06 15.03
CA PHE A 177 -10.95 10.92 16.34
C PHE A 177 -12.41 11.36 16.29
N ILE A 178 -12.71 12.49 15.64
CA ILE A 178 -14.09 12.96 15.44
C ILE A 178 -14.90 11.97 14.60
N ALA A 179 -14.30 11.39 13.56
CA ALA A 179 -14.95 10.37 12.74
C ALA A 179 -15.29 9.12 13.57
N ILE A 180 -14.37 8.63 14.41
CA ILE A 180 -14.62 7.51 15.33
C ILE A 180 -15.79 7.83 16.25
N LEU A 181 -15.75 8.98 16.93
CA LEU A 181 -16.77 9.36 17.89
C LEU A 181 -18.15 9.52 17.22
N SER A 182 -18.20 10.17 16.06
CA SER A 182 -19.46 10.35 15.31
C SER A 182 -20.03 9.01 14.84
N THR A 183 -19.17 8.12 14.32
CA THR A 183 -19.59 6.77 13.88
C THR A 183 -20.10 5.95 15.06
N PHE A 184 -19.40 5.98 16.19
CA PHE A 184 -19.82 5.28 17.39
C PHE A 184 -21.18 5.75 17.87
N LEU A 185 -21.41 7.07 17.92
CA LEU A 185 -22.69 7.65 18.36
C LEU A 185 -23.86 7.36 17.39
N THR A 186 -23.58 7.26 16.09
CA THR A 186 -24.62 7.05 15.07
C THR A 186 -24.90 5.59 14.78
N GLN A 187 -23.93 4.69 14.95
CA GLN A 187 -24.01 3.28 14.57
C GLN A 187 -24.26 2.33 15.74
N ILE A 188 -24.21 2.82 16.98
CA ILE A 188 -24.43 2.00 18.20
C ILE A 188 -25.79 1.29 18.20
N THR A 189 -26.76 1.79 17.44
CA THR A 189 -28.11 1.23 17.33
C THR A 189 -28.27 0.22 16.21
N GLN A 190 -27.25 0.01 15.36
CA GLN A 190 -27.29 -0.90 14.24
C GLN A 190 -26.27 -2.03 14.43
N LEU A 191 -26.58 -3.02 15.26
CA LEU A 191 -25.83 -4.26 15.32
C LEU A 191 -25.98 -5.02 13.99
N LYS A 192 -24.97 -4.94 13.15
CA LYS A 192 -24.85 -5.81 11.96
C LYS A 192 -24.07 -7.03 12.37
N PHE A 193 -24.69 -8.19 12.33
CA PHE A 193 -23.98 -9.46 12.49
C PHE A 193 -23.30 -9.81 11.17
N PHE A 194 -21.98 -10.03 11.22
CA PHE A 194 -21.21 -10.56 10.09
C PHE A 194 -20.82 -12.00 10.42
N GLU A 195 -21.13 -12.92 9.53
CA GLU A 195 -20.60 -14.27 9.58
C GLU A 195 -19.27 -14.28 8.79
N ILE A 196 -18.16 -14.47 9.49
CA ILE A 196 -16.85 -14.66 8.86
C ILE A 196 -16.61 -16.16 8.80
N SER A 197 -16.73 -16.74 7.63
CA SER A 197 -16.35 -18.13 7.39
C SER A 197 -14.87 -18.17 7.04
N LEU A 198 -14.04 -18.55 8.01
CA LEU A 198 -12.65 -18.91 7.76
C LEU A 198 -12.63 -20.30 7.13
N TRP A 199 -12.54 -20.36 5.82
CA TRP A 199 -12.38 -21.64 5.12
C TRP A 199 -10.97 -22.16 5.40
N GLY A 200 -10.87 -23.14 6.27
CA GLY A 200 -9.67 -23.94 6.49
C GLY A 200 -9.34 -24.80 5.27
N ASN A 201 -8.98 -24.20 4.17
CA ASN A 201 -8.43 -24.93 3.03
C ASN A 201 -6.89 -24.82 3.10
N PRO A 202 -6.15 -25.93 3.16
CA PRO A 202 -4.69 -25.94 3.20
C PRO A 202 -4.04 -25.39 1.91
N LYS A 203 -4.81 -24.88 0.97
CA LYS A 203 -4.38 -24.22 -0.26
C LYS A 203 -4.37 -22.69 -0.17
N PHE A 204 -4.31 -22.08 1.00
CA PHE A 204 -3.84 -20.71 1.09
C PHE A 204 -2.39 -20.68 0.58
N ARG A 205 -2.25 -20.38 -0.71
CA ARG A 205 -0.94 -20.04 -1.27
C ARG A 205 -0.53 -18.76 -0.55
N ARG A 206 0.50 -18.85 0.28
CA ARG A 206 1.15 -17.68 0.83
C ARG A 206 1.62 -16.85 -0.35
N THR A 207 0.99 -15.73 -0.54
CA THR A 207 1.43 -14.75 -1.52
C THR A 207 2.47 -13.92 -0.82
N ILE A 208 3.66 -13.91 -1.36
CA ILE A 208 4.83 -13.42 -0.64
C ILE A 208 5.46 -12.32 -1.49
N PHE A 209 5.56 -11.12 -0.91
CA PHE A 209 6.42 -10.08 -1.42
C PHE A 209 7.74 -10.03 -0.65
N CYS A 210 8.84 -9.75 -1.34
CA CYS A 210 10.07 -9.35 -0.69
C CYS A 210 9.95 -7.89 -0.27
N VAL A 211 9.96 -7.63 1.03
CA VAL A 211 9.99 -6.28 1.59
C VAL A 211 11.38 -6.02 2.16
N PHE A 212 11.93 -4.84 1.93
CA PHE A 212 13.17 -4.42 2.57
C PHE A 212 12.98 -4.35 4.08
N TRP A 213 13.79 -5.09 4.79
CA TRP A 213 13.72 -5.27 6.23
C TRP A 213 15.08 -5.03 6.89
#